data_ba95f70f16420e3ebd7c6b970998ef11
#
_entry.id   ba95f70f16420e3ebd7c6b970998ef11
#
_cell.length_a   1.000
_cell.length_b   1.000
_cell.length_c   1.000
_cell.angle_alpha   90.00
_cell.angle_beta   90.00
_cell.angle_gamma   90.00
#
_symmetry.space_group_name_H-M   'P 1'
#
loop_
_entity.id
_entity.type
_entity.pdbx_description
1 polymer ?
#
loop_
_entity_poly.entity_id
_entity_poly.type
_entity_poly.pdbx_seq_one_letter_code
_entity_poly.pdbx_strand_id
1 'polypeptide(L)'
;MESKTIELRKDICNLLKSKCSNINYRRASDEASYPYVVYTIKDIGESKELEINIWDKNLDTTQIEDIADNIEKLDKEILTNENHTFSLWKNDDRQWIDDEDKDILRINMTFELRYFEKE
;
A
#
# COMPACT_ATOMS: atom_id res chain seq x y z
N MET A 1 18.65 4.94 17.87
CA MET A 1 18.45 3.88 16.86
C MET A 1 16.97 3.74 16.53
N GLU A 2 16.63 3.77 15.27
CA GLU A 2 15.25 3.61 14.84
C GLU A 2 14.78 2.18 15.03
N SER A 3 13.50 1.97 15.36
CA SER A 3 12.95 0.63 15.47
C SER A 3 12.86 -0.01 14.07
N LYS A 4 13.00 -1.34 14.01
CA LYS A 4 12.90 -2.06 12.74
C LYS A 4 11.49 -1.99 12.13
N THR A 5 10.47 -1.81 12.97
CA THR A 5 9.10 -1.60 12.51
C THR A 5 8.97 -0.28 11.74
N ILE A 6 9.60 0.80 12.24
CA ILE A 6 9.60 2.09 11.57
C ILE A 6 10.39 2.00 10.26
N GLU A 7 11.51 1.30 10.26
CA GLU A 7 12.31 1.11 9.04
C GLU A 7 11.53 0.34 7.97
N LEU A 8 10.83 -0.72 8.36
CA LEU A 8 9.99 -1.49 7.44
C LEU A 8 8.91 -0.59 6.83
N ARG A 9 8.24 0.20 7.66
CA ARG A 9 7.21 1.13 7.18
C ARG A 9 7.76 2.12 6.17
N LYS A 10 8.96 2.65 6.42
CA LYS A 10 9.61 3.59 5.50
C LYS A 10 10.01 2.93 4.18
N ASP A 11 10.47 1.69 4.23
CA ASP A 11 10.82 0.94 3.02
C ASP A 11 9.58 0.65 2.18
N ILE A 12 8.48 0.29 2.81
CA ILE A 12 7.20 0.12 2.11
C ILE A 12 6.75 1.43 1.49
N CYS A 13 6.86 2.53 2.23
CA CYS A 13 6.52 3.86 1.72
C CYS A 13 7.32 4.19 0.46
N ASN A 14 8.63 3.99 0.49
CA ASN A 14 9.50 4.25 -0.65
C ASN A 14 9.15 3.38 -1.86
N LEU A 15 8.81 2.13 -1.61
CA LEU A 15 8.39 1.22 -2.66
C LEU A 15 7.08 1.69 -3.32
N LEU A 16 6.11 2.11 -2.51
CA LEU A 16 4.82 2.60 -3.02
C LEU A 16 4.97 3.94 -3.74
N LYS A 17 5.90 4.79 -3.32
CA LYS A 17 6.16 6.08 -3.99
C LYS A 17 6.61 5.92 -5.43
N SER A 18 7.20 4.78 -5.77
CA SER A 18 7.54 4.49 -7.17
C SER A 18 6.29 4.21 -8.02
N LYS A 19 5.14 3.96 -7.39
CA LYS A 19 3.88 3.63 -8.05
C LYS A 19 2.88 4.78 -8.04
N CYS A 20 2.95 5.63 -7.00
CA CYS A 20 2.08 6.79 -6.86
C CYS A 20 2.79 7.84 -6.00
N SER A 21 2.67 9.11 -6.36
CA SER A 21 3.38 10.19 -5.66
C SER A 21 2.76 10.54 -4.29
N ASN A 22 1.45 10.35 -4.11
CA ASN A 22 0.73 10.72 -2.89
C ASN A 22 0.51 9.50 -2.00
N ILE A 23 1.52 9.15 -1.20
CA ILE A 23 1.49 7.99 -0.32
C ILE A 23 1.42 8.45 1.13
N ASN A 24 0.48 7.90 1.88
CA ASN A 24 0.24 8.23 3.28
C ASN A 24 0.16 6.97 4.13
N TYR A 25 0.72 7.01 5.34
CA TYR A 25 0.64 5.91 6.29
C TYR A 25 -0.53 6.11 7.23
N ARG A 26 -1.40 5.12 7.31
CA ARG A 26 -2.59 5.02 8.16
C ARG A 26 -3.74 5.94 7.75
N ARG A 27 -3.48 7.18 7.42
CA ARG A 27 -4.53 8.12 6.98
C ARG A 27 -3.93 9.24 6.15
N ALA A 28 -4.72 9.77 5.23
CA ALA A 28 -4.33 10.94 4.47
C ALA A 28 -4.52 12.19 5.32
N SER A 29 -3.73 13.23 5.03
CA SER A 29 -3.95 14.53 5.65
C SER A 29 -5.20 15.19 5.06
N ASP A 30 -5.77 16.17 5.77
CA ASP A 30 -6.93 16.92 5.28
C ASP A 30 -6.63 17.67 3.98
N GLU A 31 -5.35 17.91 3.71
CA GLU A 31 -4.89 18.61 2.50
C GLU A 31 -4.50 17.67 1.37
N ALA A 32 -4.69 16.36 1.55
CA ALA A 32 -4.30 15.39 0.52
C ALA A 32 -5.06 15.61 -0.77
N SER A 33 -4.32 15.60 -1.89
CA SER A 33 -4.89 15.75 -3.23
C SER A 33 -5.17 14.40 -3.84
N TYR A 34 -6.28 14.30 -4.56
CA TYR A 34 -6.59 13.09 -5.34
C TYR A 34 -5.70 12.99 -6.58
N PRO A 35 -5.30 11.80 -7.01
CA PRO A 35 -5.47 10.53 -6.29
C PRO A 35 -4.45 10.40 -5.16
N TYR A 36 -4.81 9.64 -4.14
CA TYR A 36 -3.86 9.35 -3.06
C TYR A 36 -4.00 7.91 -2.59
N VAL A 37 -2.95 7.42 -1.95
CA VAL A 37 -2.87 6.06 -1.43
C VAL A 37 -2.66 6.12 0.08
N VAL A 38 -3.39 5.31 0.82
CA VAL A 38 -3.18 5.12 2.26
C VAL A 38 -2.86 3.64 2.47
N TYR A 39 -1.79 3.36 3.20
CA TYR A 39 -1.43 1.99 3.52
C TYR A 39 -1.31 1.81 5.03
N THR A 40 -1.61 0.60 5.48
CA THR A 40 -1.43 0.18 6.87
C THR A 40 -0.77 -1.18 6.90
N ILE A 41 -0.02 -1.44 7.97
CA ILE A 41 0.62 -2.73 8.20
C ILE A 41 0.05 -3.29 9.50
N LYS A 42 -0.54 -4.49 9.40
CA LYS A 42 -1.16 -5.17 10.55
C LYS A 42 -0.40 -6.45 10.85
N ASP A 43 -0.27 -6.78 12.13
CA ASP A 43 0.26 -8.07 12.54
C ASP A 43 -0.85 -9.12 12.49
N ILE A 44 -0.56 -10.25 11.83
CA ILE A 44 -1.49 -11.37 11.72
C ILE A 44 -0.73 -12.64 12.11
N GLY A 45 -0.78 -13.02 13.41
CA GLY A 45 0.00 -14.15 13.88
C GLY A 45 1.49 -13.95 13.62
N GLU A 46 2.10 -14.85 12.87
CA GLU A 46 3.54 -14.80 12.56
C GLU A 46 3.86 -13.93 11.33
N SER A 47 2.84 -13.50 10.59
CA SER A 47 3.04 -12.67 9.40
C SER A 47 2.42 -11.30 9.59
N LYS A 48 2.55 -10.47 8.57
CA LYS A 48 1.96 -9.14 8.55
C LYS A 48 1.08 -9.01 7.32
N GLU A 49 0.09 -8.13 7.40
CA GLU A 49 -0.74 -7.79 6.26
C GLU A 49 -0.50 -6.33 5.87
N LEU A 50 -0.21 -6.10 4.61
CA LEU A 50 -0.17 -4.77 4.04
C LEU A 50 -1.51 -4.50 3.39
N GLU A 51 -2.25 -3.54 3.91
CA GLU A 51 -3.51 -3.09 3.33
C GLU A 51 -3.28 -1.78 2.62
N ILE A 52 -3.75 -1.69 1.39
CA ILE A 52 -3.59 -0.51 0.55
C ILE A 52 -4.96 -0.06 0.08
N ASN A 53 -5.27 1.22 0.30
CA ASN A 53 -6.47 1.84 -0.21
C ASN A 53 -6.07 2.99 -1.12
N ILE A 54 -6.71 3.04 -2.29
CA ILE A 54 -6.47 4.06 -3.29
C ILE A 54 -7.76 4.86 -3.46
N TRP A 55 -7.68 6.18 -3.33
CA TRP A 55 -8.82 7.07 -3.55
C TRP A 55 -8.55 7.99 -4.72
N ASP A 56 -9.59 8.19 -5.53
CA ASP A 56 -9.57 9.19 -6.58
C ASP A 56 -10.93 9.88 -6.63
N LYS A 57 -10.94 11.11 -7.09
CA LYS A 57 -12.18 11.85 -7.30
C LYS A 57 -12.26 12.18 -8.79
N ASN A 58 -12.90 11.29 -9.52
CA ASN A 58 -12.94 11.36 -10.99
C ASN A 58 -14.11 10.49 -11.47
N LEU A 59 -14.73 10.88 -12.55
CA LEU A 59 -15.76 10.04 -13.18
C LEU A 59 -15.13 8.93 -14.02
N ASP A 60 -13.90 9.13 -14.49
CA ASP A 60 -13.16 8.15 -15.27
C ASP A 60 -12.29 7.32 -14.34
N THR A 61 -12.37 6.00 -14.48
CA THR A 61 -11.65 5.03 -13.64
C THR A 61 -10.22 4.78 -14.09
N THR A 62 -9.79 5.31 -15.23
CA THR A 62 -8.50 4.99 -15.84
C THR A 62 -7.33 5.27 -14.91
N GLN A 63 -7.34 6.43 -14.26
CA GLN A 63 -6.22 6.84 -13.40
C GLN A 63 -6.08 5.93 -12.17
N ILE A 64 -7.18 5.67 -11.47
CA ILE A 64 -7.14 4.82 -10.28
C ILE A 64 -6.78 3.37 -10.64
N GLU A 65 -7.28 2.88 -11.77
CA GLU A 65 -6.95 1.53 -12.25
C GLU A 65 -5.48 1.41 -12.63
N ASP A 66 -4.91 2.44 -13.24
CA ASP A 66 -3.48 2.49 -13.55
C ASP A 66 -2.62 2.38 -12.29
N ILE A 67 -2.99 3.13 -11.24
CA ILE A 67 -2.29 3.07 -9.96
C ILE A 67 -2.39 1.65 -9.37
N ALA A 68 -3.60 1.07 -9.38
CA ALA A 68 -3.81 -0.28 -8.87
C ALA A 68 -3.01 -1.33 -9.65
N ASP A 69 -2.96 -1.22 -10.97
CA ASP A 69 -2.18 -2.12 -11.82
C ASP A 69 -0.69 -2.03 -11.48
N ASN A 70 -0.19 -0.83 -11.26
CA ASN A 70 1.22 -0.65 -10.88
C ASN A 70 1.51 -1.23 -9.50
N ILE A 71 0.59 -1.10 -8.56
CA ILE A 71 0.74 -1.68 -7.21
C ILE A 71 0.68 -3.21 -7.28
N GLU A 72 -0.17 -3.78 -8.12
CA GLU A 72 -0.24 -5.24 -8.28
C GLU A 72 1.07 -5.85 -8.76
N LYS A 73 1.92 -5.09 -9.43
CA LYS A 73 3.23 -5.56 -9.85
C LYS A 73 4.16 -5.86 -8.67
N LEU A 74 3.78 -5.46 -7.46
CA LEU A 74 4.52 -5.80 -6.25
C LEU A 74 4.29 -7.24 -5.80
N ASP A 75 3.31 -7.93 -6.36
CA ASP A 75 3.07 -9.35 -6.05
C ASP A 75 4.32 -10.17 -6.34
N LYS A 76 4.74 -10.95 -5.34
CA LYS A 76 5.94 -11.80 -5.39
C LYS A 76 7.27 -11.03 -5.38
N GLU A 77 7.25 -9.72 -5.13
CA GLU A 77 8.48 -8.95 -4.97
C GLU A 77 9.18 -9.30 -3.66
N ILE A 78 10.49 -9.40 -3.74
CA ILE A 78 11.35 -9.65 -2.58
C ILE A 78 12.33 -8.51 -2.46
N LEU A 79 12.38 -7.89 -1.29
CA LEU A 79 13.28 -6.78 -1.01
C LEU A 79 14.15 -7.11 0.18
N THR A 80 15.44 -6.82 0.04
CA THR A 80 16.43 -7.08 1.07
C THR A 80 17.31 -5.86 1.26
N ASN A 81 17.59 -5.53 2.52
CA ASN A 81 18.56 -4.51 2.87
C ASN A 81 19.34 -4.93 4.11
N GLU A 82 20.08 -4.01 4.74
CA GLU A 82 20.90 -4.30 5.90
C GLU A 82 20.10 -4.76 7.12
N ASN A 83 18.85 -4.33 7.21
CA ASN A 83 18.05 -4.52 8.42
C ASN A 83 17.09 -5.70 8.33
N HIS A 84 16.57 -5.98 7.14
CA HIS A 84 15.55 -7.00 6.98
C HIS A 84 15.41 -7.46 5.53
N THR A 85 14.70 -8.57 5.39
CA THR A 85 14.19 -9.06 4.08
C THR A 85 12.69 -9.15 4.20
N PHE A 86 11.96 -8.68 3.19
CA PHE A 86 10.53 -8.89 3.16
C PHE A 86 10.06 -9.21 1.74
N SER A 87 8.94 -9.92 1.67
CA SER A 87 8.29 -10.24 0.40
C SER A 87 6.80 -9.95 0.49
N LEU A 88 6.23 -9.58 -0.65
CA LEU A 88 4.82 -9.23 -0.76
C LEU A 88 4.11 -10.26 -1.62
N TRP A 89 2.95 -10.72 -1.15
CA TRP A 89 2.15 -11.73 -1.84
C TRP A 89 0.70 -11.26 -1.87
N LYS A 90 0.15 -11.07 -3.05
CA LYS A 90 -1.25 -10.65 -3.19
C LYS A 90 -2.17 -11.68 -2.52
N ASN A 91 -3.03 -11.21 -1.61
CA ASN A 91 -3.99 -12.08 -0.91
C ASN A 91 -5.23 -12.35 -1.74
N ASP A 92 -5.91 -11.28 -2.11
CA ASP A 92 -7.18 -11.34 -2.82
C ASP A 92 -7.15 -10.41 -4.01
N ASP A 93 -8.12 -10.56 -4.90
CA ASP A 93 -8.30 -9.61 -5.98
C ASP A 93 -8.66 -8.24 -5.41
N ARG A 94 -8.32 -7.18 -6.16
CA ARG A 94 -8.68 -5.83 -5.76
C ARG A 94 -10.20 -5.72 -5.62
N GLN A 95 -10.63 -4.90 -4.66
CA GLN A 95 -12.04 -4.66 -4.41
C GLN A 95 -12.39 -3.19 -4.59
N TRP A 96 -13.44 -2.94 -5.35
CA TRP A 96 -14.02 -1.61 -5.43
C TRP A 96 -14.91 -1.41 -4.21
N ILE A 97 -14.74 -0.27 -3.55
CA ILE A 97 -15.54 0.10 -2.38
C ILE A 97 -16.35 1.33 -2.72
N ASP A 98 -17.68 1.23 -2.60
CA ASP A 98 -18.56 2.34 -2.90
C ASP A 98 -18.51 3.41 -1.83
N ASP A 99 -18.54 4.67 -2.24
CA ASP A 99 -18.61 5.82 -1.37
C ASP A 99 -19.99 6.48 -1.51
N GLU A 100 -20.39 7.23 -0.48
CA GLU A 100 -21.65 8.00 -0.56
C GLU A 100 -21.58 9.06 -1.65
N ASP A 101 -20.41 9.66 -1.85
CA ASP A 101 -20.15 10.57 -2.96
C ASP A 101 -19.82 9.73 -4.20
N LYS A 102 -20.67 9.82 -5.21
CA LYS A 102 -20.51 9.02 -6.43
C LYS A 102 -19.29 9.39 -7.27
N ASP A 103 -18.72 10.56 -7.03
CA ASP A 103 -17.52 11.01 -7.73
C ASP A 103 -16.24 10.44 -7.08
N ILE A 104 -16.36 9.86 -5.89
CA ILE A 104 -15.22 9.27 -5.20
C ILE A 104 -15.10 7.79 -5.54
N LEU A 105 -13.93 7.42 -6.06
CA LEU A 105 -13.57 6.04 -6.37
C LEU A 105 -12.61 5.53 -5.29
N ARG A 106 -12.79 4.28 -4.89
CA ARG A 106 -11.90 3.64 -3.93
C ARG A 106 -11.64 2.19 -4.32
N ILE A 107 -10.35 1.82 -4.33
CA ILE A 107 -9.93 0.44 -4.50
C ILE A 107 -9.17 -0.01 -3.26
N ASN A 108 -9.53 -1.19 -2.75
CA ASN A 108 -8.83 -1.84 -1.64
C ASN A 108 -8.02 -3.01 -2.16
N MET A 109 -6.77 -3.11 -1.70
CA MET A 109 -5.86 -4.21 -2.04
C MET A 109 -5.16 -4.68 -0.78
N THR A 110 -4.96 -5.99 -0.66
CA THR A 110 -4.23 -6.55 0.47
C THR A 110 -3.13 -7.49 0.00
N PHE A 111 -2.01 -7.45 0.71
CA PHE A 111 -0.87 -8.32 0.49
C PHE A 111 -0.47 -9.00 1.79
N GLU A 112 -0.10 -10.27 1.72
CA GLU A 112 0.62 -10.90 2.82
C GLU A 112 2.05 -10.37 2.78
N LEU A 113 2.53 -9.87 3.91
CA LEU A 113 3.88 -9.35 4.06
C LEU A 113 4.67 -10.33 4.92
N ARG A 114 5.59 -11.04 4.29
CA ARG A 114 6.50 -11.94 4.98
C ARG A 114 7.77 -11.19 5.30
N TYR A 115 8.11 -11.15 6.56
CA TYR A 115 9.14 -10.27 7.08
C TYR A 115 10.14 -11.04 7.95
N PHE A 116 11.42 -10.82 7.69
CA PHE A 116 12.50 -11.43 8.43
C PHE A 116 13.53 -10.37 8.80
N GLU A 117 13.74 -10.18 10.10
CA GLU A 117 14.80 -9.30 10.58
C GLU A 117 16.15 -9.93 10.39
N LYS A 118 17.13 -9.11 10.03
CA LYS A 118 18.53 -9.52 9.99
C LYS A 118 19.18 -9.23 11.33
N GLU A 119 19.95 -10.16 11.81
CA GLU A 119 20.73 -10.01 13.04
C GLU A 119 22.02 -9.23 12.82
#